data_21f2aab8933e3fdb4662d02b72b1b97b
#
_entry.id   21f2aab8933e3fdb4662d02b72b1b97b
#
_cell.length_a   1.000
_cell.length_b   1.000
_cell.length_c   1.000
_cell.angle_alpha   90.00
_cell.angle_beta   90.00
_cell.angle_gamma   90.00
#
_symmetry.space_group_name_H-M   'P 1'
#
loop_
_entity.id
_entity.type
_entity.pdbx_description
1 polymer ?
#
loop_
_entity_poly.entity_id
_entity_poly.type
_entity_poly.pdbx_seq_one_letter_code
_entity_poly.pdbx_strand_id
1 'polypeptide(L)' 'MNIKIWYSKSMKKWRWDLVDENLDSASGQNTDLSDTLNEIAKLVEYLQSK' A
#
# COMPACT_ATOMS: atom_id res chain seq x y z
N MET A 1 -0.49 4.48 -12.06
CA MET A 1 -0.60 4.06 -10.65
C MET A 1 0.62 4.52 -9.86
N ASN A 2 0.38 5.16 -8.75
CA ASN A 2 1.45 5.61 -7.85
C ASN A 2 1.38 4.86 -6.53
N ILE A 3 2.51 4.35 -6.08
CA ILE A 3 2.60 3.62 -4.82
C ILE A 3 3.73 4.24 -4.01
N LYS A 4 3.44 4.60 -2.76
CA LYS A 4 4.44 5.11 -1.83
C LYS A 4 4.49 4.20 -0.61
N ILE A 5 5.69 3.89 -0.17
CA ILE A 5 5.91 3.07 1.03
C ILE A 5 6.96 3.77 1.87
N TRP A 6 6.71 3.89 3.16
CA TRP A 6 7.68 4.50 4.06
C TRP A 6 7.53 3.93 5.47
N TYR A 7 8.58 4.06 6.27
CA TYR A 7 8.56 3.64 7.66
C TYR A 7 8.28 4.83 8.56
N SER A 8 7.24 4.73 9.38
CA SER A 8 6.89 5.77 10.34
C SER A 8 7.56 5.49 11.68
N LYS A 9 8.57 6.29 12.02
CA LYS A 9 9.29 6.11 13.28
C LYS A 9 8.41 6.36 14.50
N SER A 10 7.51 7.32 14.40
CA SER A 10 6.62 7.67 15.52
C SER A 10 5.61 6.58 15.81
N MET A 11 5.14 5.88 14.78
CA MET A 11 4.17 4.79 14.93
C MET A 11 4.84 3.42 14.97
N LYS A 12 6.11 3.35 14.61
CA LYS A 12 6.89 2.10 14.52
C LYS A 12 6.20 1.11 13.58
N LYS A 13 5.71 1.62 12.44
CA LYS A 13 5.01 0.83 11.44
C LYS A 13 5.38 1.26 10.04
N TRP A 14 5.25 0.32 9.11
CA TRP A 14 5.34 0.62 7.69
C TRP A 14 4.00 1.13 7.22
N ARG A 15 4.02 2.22 6.48
CA ARG A 15 2.81 2.82 5.93
C ARG A 15 2.90 2.88 4.41
N TRP A 16 1.75 2.90 3.76
CA TRP A 16 1.72 2.95 2.30
C TRP A 16 0.49 3.68 1.80
N ASP A 17 0.64 4.26 0.62
CA ASP A 17 -0.44 4.89 -0.14
C ASP A 17 -0.41 4.38 -1.56
N LEU A 18 -1.57 4.23 -2.14
CA LEU A 18 -1.71 3.83 -3.53
C LEU A 18 -2.78 4.68 -4.19
N VAL A 19 -2.47 5.22 -5.38
CA VAL A 19 -3.44 5.96 -6.19
C VAL A 19 -3.46 5.36 -7.58
N ASP A 20 -4.63 4.91 -8.02
CA ASP A 20 -4.86 4.33 -9.32
C ASP A 20 -5.08 5.41 -10.37
N GLU A 21 -5.04 5.04 -11.66
CA GLU A 21 -5.30 5.94 -12.77
C GLU A 21 -6.71 6.52 -12.72
N ASN A 22 -7.65 5.79 -12.16
CA ASN A 22 -9.04 6.24 -12.01
C ASN A 22 -9.27 7.07 -10.75
N LEU A 23 -8.19 7.51 -10.08
CA LEU A 23 -8.23 8.28 -8.86
C LEU A 23 -8.77 7.50 -7.66
N ASP A 24 -8.89 6.20 -7.78
CA ASP A 24 -9.17 5.34 -6.64
C ASP A 24 -7.94 5.32 -5.75
N SER A 25 -8.11 5.50 -4.47
CA SER A 25 -6.99 5.52 -3.54
C SER A 25 -7.19 4.51 -2.42
N ALA A 26 -6.07 4.02 -1.91
CA ALA A 26 -6.06 3.11 -0.78
C ALA A 26 -4.82 3.39 0.06
N SER A 27 -4.90 3.05 1.32
CA SER A 27 -3.76 3.22 2.22
C SER A 27 -3.84 2.17 3.32
N GLY A 28 -2.72 1.97 4.01
CA GLY A 28 -2.69 1.02 5.09
C GLY A 28 -1.40 1.12 5.88
N GLN A 29 -1.28 0.27 6.87
CA GLN A 29 -0.10 0.20 7.71
C GLN A 29 0.06 -1.19 8.30
N ASN A 30 1.31 -1.61 8.49
CA ASN A 30 1.65 -2.89 9.08
C ASN A 30 2.96 -2.79 9.84
N THR A 31 3.16 -3.68 10.81
CA THR A 31 4.40 -3.72 11.58
C THR A 31 5.56 -4.27 10.75
N ASP A 32 5.28 -5.15 9.79
CA ASP A 32 6.30 -5.81 8.99
C ASP A 32 6.25 -5.34 7.54
N LEU A 33 7.43 -5.14 6.95
CA LEU A 33 7.53 -4.74 5.55
C LEU A 33 6.96 -5.82 4.62
N SER A 34 7.22 -7.09 4.90
CA SER A 34 6.73 -8.18 4.05
C SER A 34 5.21 -8.22 4.01
N ASP A 35 4.54 -7.98 5.14
CA ASP A 35 3.09 -7.92 5.19
C ASP A 35 2.56 -6.72 4.42
N THR A 36 3.25 -5.59 4.51
CA THR A 36 2.90 -4.39 3.76
C THR A 36 2.95 -4.66 2.26
N LEU A 37 4.04 -5.28 1.80
CA LEU A 37 4.20 -5.59 0.37
C LEU A 37 3.14 -6.58 -0.11
N ASN A 38 2.78 -7.56 0.72
CA ASN A 38 1.74 -8.52 0.38
C ASN A 38 0.38 -7.85 0.22
N GLU A 39 0.04 -6.92 1.10
CA GLU A 39 -1.21 -6.17 0.99
C GLU A 39 -1.25 -5.36 -0.29
N ILE A 40 -0.17 -4.66 -0.60
CA ILE A 40 -0.09 -3.86 -1.81
C ILE A 40 -0.22 -4.76 -3.04
N ALA A 41 0.47 -5.89 -3.05
CA ALA A 41 0.43 -6.82 -4.18
C ALA A 41 -0.99 -7.33 -4.43
N LYS A 42 -1.70 -7.70 -3.38
CA LYS A 42 -3.09 -8.17 -3.51
C LYS A 42 -4.00 -7.08 -4.05
N LEU A 43 -3.82 -5.87 -3.59
CA LEU A 43 -4.64 -4.75 -4.05
C LEU A 43 -4.36 -4.42 -5.51
N VAL A 44 -3.09 -4.43 -5.91
CA VAL A 44 -2.70 -4.17 -7.30
C VAL A 44 -3.33 -5.23 -8.21
N GLU A 45 -3.26 -6.50 -7.83
CA GLU A 45 -3.87 -7.58 -8.61
C GLU A 45 -5.38 -7.39 -8.73
N TYR A 46 -6.03 -7.00 -7.64
CA TYR A 46 -7.46 -6.73 -7.65
C TYR A 46 -7.81 -5.60 -8.60
N LEU A 47 -7.07 -4.51 -8.56
CA LEU A 47 -7.32 -3.36 -9.43
C LEU A 47 -7.08 -3.68 -10.90
N GLN A 48 -6.09 -4.51 -11.20
CA GLN A 48 -5.78 -4.90 -12.57
C GLN A 48 -6.78 -5.89 -13.15
N SER A 49 -7.48 -6.63 -12.30
CA SER A 49 -8.43 -7.65 -12.76
C SER A 49 -9.85 -7.10 -12.96
N LYS A 50 -10.07 -5.84 -12.69
CA LYS A 50 -11.38 -5.20 -12.89
C LYS A 50 -11.76 -5.15 -14.36
#